data_e2648bba39289d28fadf6c9f985c8500
#
_entry.id   e2648bba39289d28fadf6c9f985c8500
#
_cell.length_a   1.000
_cell.length_b   1.000
_cell.length_c   1.000
_cell.angle_alpha   90.00
_cell.angle_beta   90.00
_cell.angle_gamma   90.00
#
_symmetry.space_group_name_H-M   'P 1'
#
loop_
_entity.id
_entity.type
_entity.pdbx_description
1 polymer ?
#
loop_
_entity_poly.entity_id
_entity_poly.type
_entity_poly.pdbx_seq_one_letter_code
_entity_poly.pdbx_strand_id
1 'polypeptide(L)' 'MKKSEWKIVSEEHIGNFRIFDIKQLKAISPRTGNQHPYYLLDSTDWVNIIPITKENEVIMVNQFRFGTSRMELEIPGGMV' A
#
# COMPACT_ATOMS: atom_id res chain seq x y z
N MET A 1 1.92 -17.48 23.99
CA MET A 1 1.13 -16.53 23.17
C MET A 1 1.40 -16.78 21.70
N LYS A 2 0.37 -16.85 20.89
CA LYS A 2 0.51 -17.02 19.45
C LYS A 2 1.00 -15.71 18.83
N LYS A 3 2.01 -15.79 17.98
CA LYS A 3 2.58 -14.59 17.32
C LYS A 3 1.60 -13.85 16.43
N SER A 4 0.53 -14.52 16.00
CA SER A 4 -0.51 -13.92 15.17
C SER A 4 -1.59 -13.19 15.97
N GLU A 5 -1.51 -13.20 17.30
CA GLU A 5 -2.54 -12.59 18.15
C GLU A 5 -2.26 -11.11 18.41
N TRP A 6 -2.23 -10.34 17.32
CA TRP A 6 -2.24 -8.90 17.44
C TRP A 6 -3.61 -8.42 17.86
N LYS A 7 -3.66 -7.49 18.79
CA LYS A 7 -4.91 -6.95 19.28
C LYS A 7 -5.04 -5.50 18.87
N ILE A 8 -6.05 -5.20 18.06
CA ILE A 8 -6.39 -3.83 17.70
C ILE A 8 -7.19 -3.21 18.84
N VAL A 9 -6.66 -2.16 19.43
CA VAL A 9 -7.27 -1.47 20.58
C VAL A 9 -8.19 -0.37 20.10
N SER A 10 -7.77 0.39 19.10
CA SER A 10 -8.54 1.51 18.58
C SER A 10 -8.19 1.80 17.15
N GLU A 11 -9.10 2.47 16.46
CA GLU A 11 -8.93 2.94 15.09
C GLU A 11 -9.46 4.36 15.01
N GLU A 12 -8.68 5.25 14.42
CA GLU A 12 -9.04 6.64 14.27
C GLU A 12 -8.81 7.09 12.83
N HIS A 13 -9.80 7.74 12.23
CA HIS A 13 -9.66 8.34 10.92
C HIS A 13 -8.88 9.66 11.06
N ILE A 14 -7.75 9.76 10.38
CA ILE A 14 -6.88 10.93 10.46
C ILE A 14 -7.19 11.92 9.35
N GLY A 15 -7.44 11.46 8.14
CA GLY A 15 -7.74 12.37 7.04
C GLY A 15 -8.13 11.64 5.76
N ASN A 16 -8.79 12.40 4.87
CA ASN A 16 -9.17 11.95 3.53
C ASN A 16 -8.40 12.77 2.51
N PHE A 17 -7.73 12.11 1.58
CA PHE A 17 -6.88 12.73 0.58
C PHE A 17 -7.32 12.35 -0.84
N ARG A 18 -8.62 12.29 -1.05
CA ARG A 18 -9.24 12.05 -2.35
C ARG A 18 -9.11 10.61 -2.85
N ILE A 19 -7.89 10.13 -3.05
CA ILE A 19 -7.63 8.79 -3.57
C ILE A 19 -7.30 7.79 -2.47
N PHE A 20 -7.09 8.26 -1.25
CA PHE A 20 -6.84 7.40 -0.10
C PHE A 20 -7.21 8.11 1.20
N ASP A 21 -7.44 7.30 2.23
CA ASP A 21 -7.61 7.75 3.60
C ASP A 21 -6.39 7.36 4.43
N ILE A 22 -6.09 8.15 5.44
CA ILE A 22 -5.11 7.82 6.45
C ILE A 22 -5.84 7.48 7.74
N LYS A 23 -5.52 6.33 8.31
CA LYS A 23 -6.05 5.88 9.60
C LYS A 23 -4.90 5.60 10.55
N GLN A 24 -5.14 5.82 11.84
CA GLN A 24 -4.23 5.40 12.87
C GLN A 24 -4.85 4.23 13.64
N LEU A 25 -4.11 3.15 13.77
CA LEU A 25 -4.46 2.05 14.65
C LEU A 25 -3.56 2.06 15.86
N LYS A 26 -4.11 1.74 17.03
CA LYS A 26 -3.30 1.38 18.18
C LYS A 26 -3.44 -0.11 18.38
N ALA A 27 -2.30 -0.79 18.43
CA ALA A 27 -2.28 -2.25 18.51
C ALA A 27 -1.27 -2.72 19.53
N ILE A 28 -1.57 -3.87 20.15
CA ILE A 28 -0.70 -4.50 21.13
C ILE A 28 0.03 -5.64 20.46
N SER A 29 1.37 -5.60 20.55
CA SER A 29 2.21 -6.67 20.03
C SER A 29 2.11 -7.90 20.93
N PRO A 30 1.86 -9.10 20.37
CA PRO A 30 1.84 -10.33 21.16
C PRO A 30 3.23 -10.70 21.69
N ARG A 31 4.30 -10.17 21.08
CA ARG A 31 5.66 -10.46 21.50
C ARG A 31 6.07 -9.67 22.73
N THR A 32 5.67 -8.38 22.80
CA THR A 32 6.14 -7.48 23.86
C THR A 32 5.04 -7.13 24.87
N GLY A 33 3.76 -7.25 24.48
CA GLY A 33 2.64 -6.76 25.27
C GLY A 33 2.48 -5.24 25.23
N ASN A 34 3.32 -4.53 24.48
CA ASN A 34 3.28 -3.08 24.39
C ASN A 34 2.35 -2.61 23.30
N GLN A 35 1.73 -1.45 23.55
CA GLN A 35 0.84 -0.80 22.61
C GLN A 35 1.61 0.26 21.82
N HIS A 36 1.43 0.25 20.49
CA HIS A 36 2.05 1.23 19.61
C HIS A 36 1.04 1.74 18.58
N PRO A 37 1.20 2.99 18.12
CA PRO A 37 0.43 3.49 17.00
C PRO A 37 1.02 3.03 15.66
N TYR A 38 0.14 2.71 14.73
CA TYR A 38 0.48 2.36 13.36
C TYR A 38 -0.40 3.16 12.41
N TYR A 39 0.14 3.53 11.27
CA TYR A 39 -0.60 4.29 10.27
C TYR A 39 -0.90 3.43 9.08
N LEU A 40 -2.15 3.48 8.63
CA LEU A 40 -2.62 2.77 7.46
C LEU A 40 -3.00 3.75 6.36
N LEU A 41 -2.60 3.41 5.16
CA LEU A 41 -3.07 4.08 3.97
C LEU A 41 -4.14 3.19 3.35
N ASP A 42 -5.39 3.65 3.44
CA ASP A 42 -6.54 2.88 2.99
C ASP A 42 -6.99 3.43 1.63
N SER A 43 -6.88 2.61 0.61
CA SER A 43 -7.23 2.98 -0.76
C SER A 43 -7.90 1.80 -1.47
N THR A 44 -8.34 2.05 -2.71
CA THR A 44 -8.83 0.97 -3.56
C THR A 44 -7.69 0.03 -3.93
N ASP A 45 -8.04 -1.16 -4.38
CA ASP A 45 -7.05 -2.12 -4.84
C ASP A 45 -6.29 -1.58 -6.05
N TRP A 46 -5.06 -2.02 -6.17
CA TRP A 46 -4.18 -1.71 -7.28
C TRP A 46 -3.85 -2.99 -8.02
N VAL A 47 -3.81 -2.95 -9.33
CA VAL A 47 -3.39 -4.08 -10.13
C VAL A 47 -2.18 -3.72 -10.98
N ASN A 48 -1.29 -4.67 -11.15
CA ASN A 48 -0.18 -4.58 -12.09
C ASN A 48 -0.36 -5.66 -13.15
N ILE A 49 0.02 -5.33 -14.38
CA ILE A 49 -0.04 -6.24 -15.51
C ILE A 49 1.36 -6.44 -16.04
N ILE A 50 1.75 -7.67 -16.30
CA ILE A 50 3.01 -8.00 -16.96
C ILE A 50 2.69 -8.52 -18.36
N PRO A 51 2.56 -7.63 -19.36
CA PRO A 51 2.22 -8.04 -20.72
C PRO A 51 3.44 -8.60 -21.42
N ILE A 52 3.34 -9.83 -21.87
CA ILE A 52 4.44 -10.53 -22.53
C ILE A 52 4.04 -10.77 -23.99
N THR A 53 4.89 -10.34 -24.92
CA THR A 53 4.66 -10.53 -26.35
C THR A 53 4.97 -11.96 -26.77
N LYS A 54 4.64 -12.30 -28.02
CA LYS A 54 4.98 -13.60 -28.61
C LYS A 54 6.48 -13.82 -28.67
N GLU A 55 7.25 -12.76 -28.73
CA GLU A 55 8.70 -12.78 -28.78
C GLU A 55 9.35 -12.79 -27.38
N ASN A 56 8.55 -13.01 -26.33
CA ASN A 56 8.99 -13.02 -24.93
C ASN A 56 9.54 -11.67 -24.46
N GLU A 57 9.01 -10.58 -24.98
CA GLU A 57 9.36 -9.23 -24.54
C GLU A 57 8.28 -8.70 -23.61
N VAL A 58 8.66 -7.96 -22.59
CA VAL A 58 7.73 -7.31 -21.66
C VAL A 58 7.44 -5.91 -22.15
N ILE A 59 6.16 -5.59 -22.32
CA ILE A 59 5.74 -4.24 -22.67
C ILE A 59 5.74 -3.39 -21.41
N MET A 60 6.46 -2.27 -21.47
CA MET A 60 6.54 -1.34 -20.36
C MET A 60 6.08 0.04 -20.80
N VAL A 61 5.74 0.89 -19.85
CA VAL A 61 5.28 2.25 -20.10
C VAL A 61 6.20 3.25 -19.42
N ASN A 62 6.39 4.39 -20.07
CA ASN A 62 7.05 5.53 -19.45
C ASN A 62 5.98 6.43 -18.82
N GLN A 63 6.14 6.74 -17.56
CA GLN A 63 5.16 7.53 -16.85
C GLN A 63 5.86 8.50 -15.91
N PHE A 64 5.39 9.76 -15.89
CA PHE A 64 5.93 10.73 -14.95
C PHE A 64 5.41 10.40 -13.55
N ARG A 65 6.32 10.28 -12.60
CA ARG A 65 6.00 10.02 -11.21
C ARG A 65 6.33 11.24 -10.35
N PHE A 66 5.31 11.78 -9.71
CA PHE A 66 5.46 12.97 -8.88
C PHE A 66 6.33 12.72 -7.65
N GLY A 67 6.30 11.49 -7.13
CA GLY A 67 7.12 11.15 -5.97
C GLY A 67 8.62 11.22 -6.22
N THR A 68 9.06 10.95 -7.46
CA THR A 68 10.46 11.06 -7.86
C THR A 68 10.73 12.26 -8.76
N SER A 69 9.67 12.93 -9.23
CA SER A 69 9.72 14.08 -10.15
C SER A 69 10.46 13.76 -11.45
N ARG A 70 10.27 12.57 -11.98
CA ARG A 70 10.89 12.16 -13.25
C ARG A 70 10.07 11.08 -13.94
N MET A 71 10.44 10.84 -15.21
CA MET A 71 9.89 9.73 -15.97
C MET A 71 10.46 8.42 -15.45
N GLU A 72 9.57 7.45 -15.20
CA GLU A 72 9.94 6.13 -14.75
C GLU A 72 9.46 5.09 -15.76
N LEU A 73 10.28 4.07 -15.99
CA LEU A 73 9.91 2.94 -16.83
C LEU A 73 9.30 1.85 -15.96
N GLU A 74 8.04 1.50 -16.24
CA GLU A 74 7.26 0.64 -15.37
C GLU A 74 6.41 -0.34 -16.16
N ILE A 75 6.01 -1.44 -15.53
CA ILE A 75 4.92 -2.25 -16.05
C ILE A 75 3.60 -1.50 -15.90
N PRO A 76 2.60 -1.73 -16.77
CA PRO A 76 1.30 -1.09 -16.63
C PRO A 76 0.62 -1.45 -15.32
N GLY A 77 -0.06 -0.48 -14.72
CA GLY A 77 -0.82 -0.68 -13.51
C GLY A 77 -1.87 0.39 -13.33
N GLY A 78 -2.78 0.15 -12.41
CA GLY A 78 -3.82 1.11 -12.13
C GLY A 78 -4.71 0.72 -10.97
N MET A 79 -5.49 1.67 -10.49
CA MET A 79 -6.48 1.43 -9.43
C MET A 79 -7.70 0.72 -10.01
N VAL A 80 -8.22 -0.19 -9.22
CA VAL A 80 -9.43 -0.92 -9.56
C VAL A 80 -10.67 -0.06 -9.32
#